data_72e11d5d7090b1d371c49be0196a69a8
#
_entry.id   72e11d5d7090b1d371c49be0196a69a8
#
_cell.length_a   1.000
_cell.length_b   1.000
_cell.length_c   1.000
_cell.angle_alpha   90.00
_cell.angle_beta   90.00
_cell.angle_gamma   90.00
#
_symmetry.space_group_name_H-M   'P 1'
#
loop_
_entity.id
_entity.type
_entity.pdbx_description
1 polymer ?
#
loop_
_entity_poly.entity_id
_entity_poly.type
_entity_poly.pdbx_seq_one_letter_code
_entity_poly.pdbx_strand_id
1 'polypeptide(L)'
;IPSFAPEHFRRVRLKDPLKTKQLDKGLTQLAEEGAVQLFRPVMGSEYILGAVGVLQFDVIMERLRAEYKVDAMYEPVEYATARWIECSDKRKLAEFEKKCKANLAYDAENNLTFLASSEWRLQHTIEQWPEVEFAKTREHN
;
A
#
# COMPACT_ATOMS: atom_id res chain seq x y z
N ILE A 1 -14.82 7.48 -7.38
CA ILE A 1 -14.75 6.01 -7.42
C ILE A 1 -14.04 5.53 -6.15
N PRO A 2 -14.67 4.64 -5.38
CA PRO A 2 -14.02 4.14 -4.17
C PRO A 2 -12.85 3.22 -4.50
N SER A 3 -11.83 3.24 -3.64
CA SER A 3 -10.74 2.27 -3.70
C SER A 3 -11.14 1.03 -2.91
N PHE A 4 -10.90 -0.13 -3.48
CA PHE A 4 -11.16 -1.42 -2.83
C PHE A 4 -9.84 -2.04 -2.38
N ALA A 5 -9.89 -2.85 -1.33
CA ALA A 5 -8.71 -3.54 -0.84
C ALA A 5 -8.15 -4.45 -1.94
N PRO A 6 -6.86 -4.33 -2.26
CA PRO A 6 -6.26 -5.20 -3.27
C PRO A 6 -6.08 -6.62 -2.75
N GLU A 7 -5.96 -7.56 -3.68
CA GLU A 7 -5.78 -8.98 -3.35
C GLU A 7 -4.36 -9.48 -3.60
N HIS A 8 -3.57 -8.71 -4.33
CA HIS A 8 -2.20 -9.09 -4.68
C HIS A 8 -1.26 -7.94 -4.34
N PHE A 9 -0.07 -8.27 -3.84
CA PHE A 9 0.91 -7.28 -3.41
C PHE A 9 2.29 -7.65 -3.92
N ARG A 10 3.08 -6.63 -4.31
CA ARG A 10 4.48 -6.79 -4.70
C ARG A 10 5.29 -5.64 -4.15
N ARG A 11 6.53 -5.93 -3.77
CA ARG A 11 7.49 -4.88 -3.44
C ARG A 11 8.21 -4.48 -4.71
N VAL A 12 8.40 -3.18 -4.92
CA VAL A 12 9.15 -2.68 -6.07
C VAL A 12 10.59 -2.42 -5.67
N ARG A 13 11.52 -2.96 -6.43
CA ARG A 13 12.95 -2.74 -6.23
C ARG A 13 13.55 -2.12 -7.49
N LEU A 14 14.34 -1.06 -7.31
CA LEU A 14 15.04 -0.41 -8.40
C LEU A 14 16.33 -1.16 -8.75
N LYS A 15 16.63 -1.24 -10.04
CA LYS A 15 17.92 -1.73 -10.51
C LYS A 15 18.98 -0.63 -10.41
N ASP A 16 18.57 0.64 -10.63
CA ASP A 16 19.44 1.80 -10.52
C ASP A 16 18.95 2.72 -9.40
N PRO A 17 19.69 2.80 -8.27
CA PRO A 17 19.28 3.63 -7.12
C PRO A 17 19.16 5.12 -7.46
N LEU A 18 19.77 5.58 -8.52
CA LEU A 18 19.73 6.99 -8.93
C LEU A 18 18.38 7.37 -9.53
N LYS A 19 17.52 6.38 -9.82
CA LYS A 19 16.21 6.59 -10.43
C LYS A 19 15.07 6.67 -9.42
N THR A 20 15.37 6.84 -8.13
CA THR A 20 14.34 6.88 -7.07
C THR A 20 13.28 7.94 -7.30
N LYS A 21 13.67 9.14 -7.73
CA LYS A 21 12.71 10.23 -7.98
C LYS A 21 11.77 9.91 -9.13
N GLN A 22 12.29 9.34 -10.20
CA GLN A 22 11.49 8.94 -11.35
C GLN A 22 10.53 7.81 -10.98
N LEU A 23 10.98 6.88 -10.15
CA LEU A 23 10.13 5.79 -9.67
C LEU A 23 8.99 6.35 -8.82
N ASP A 24 9.29 7.22 -7.87
CA ASP A 24 8.28 7.81 -7.00
C ASP A 24 7.24 8.57 -7.82
N LYS A 25 7.69 9.40 -8.76
CA LYS A 25 6.80 10.15 -9.64
C LYS A 25 5.92 9.22 -10.47
N GLY A 26 6.53 8.21 -11.07
CA GLY A 26 5.80 7.26 -11.91
C GLY A 26 4.75 6.47 -11.14
N LEU A 27 5.13 5.92 -10.00
CA LEU A 27 4.20 5.15 -9.16
C LEU A 27 3.05 6.02 -8.64
N THR A 28 3.36 7.26 -8.23
CA THR A 28 2.34 8.17 -7.74
C THR A 28 1.33 8.50 -8.85
N GLN A 29 1.81 8.81 -10.05
CA GLN A 29 0.92 9.13 -11.17
C GLN A 29 0.09 7.93 -11.61
N LEU A 30 0.69 6.75 -11.68
CA LEU A 30 -0.03 5.53 -12.04
C LEU A 30 -1.09 5.17 -11.00
N ALA A 31 -0.81 5.42 -9.73
CA ALA A 31 -1.79 5.23 -8.67
C ALA A 31 -2.94 6.24 -8.76
N GLU A 32 -2.63 7.50 -9.10
CA GLU A 32 -3.66 8.53 -9.29
C GLU A 32 -4.60 8.20 -10.46
N GLU A 33 -4.08 7.55 -11.50
CA GLU A 33 -4.89 7.07 -12.62
C GLU A 33 -5.77 5.88 -12.26
N GLY A 34 -5.51 5.25 -11.11
CA GLY A 34 -6.21 4.04 -10.71
C GLY A 34 -5.67 2.76 -11.35
N ALA A 35 -4.51 2.82 -11.98
CA ALA A 35 -3.90 1.66 -12.63
C ALA A 35 -3.38 0.63 -11.62
N VAL A 36 -3.03 1.09 -10.43
CA VAL A 36 -2.49 0.26 -9.35
C VAL A 36 -2.69 1.02 -8.04
N GLN A 37 -2.59 0.33 -6.91
CA GLN A 37 -2.58 1.00 -5.61
C GLN A 37 -1.16 1.03 -5.08
N LEU A 38 -0.77 2.18 -4.53
CA LEU A 38 0.56 2.41 -3.99
C LEU A 38 0.50 2.50 -2.48
N PHE A 39 1.40 1.79 -1.80
CA PHE A 39 1.53 1.86 -0.35
C PHE A 39 2.98 2.14 0.00
N ARG A 40 3.19 3.13 0.87
CA ARG A 40 4.52 3.47 1.38
C ARG A 40 4.56 3.06 2.84
N PRO A 41 5.26 1.95 3.19
CA PRO A 41 5.37 1.52 4.58
C PRO A 41 5.87 2.65 5.49
N VAL A 42 5.31 2.72 6.68
CA VAL A 42 5.74 3.70 7.69
C VAL A 42 7.20 3.44 8.08
N MET A 43 7.59 2.17 8.13
CA MET A 43 8.98 1.78 8.40
C MET A 43 9.68 1.46 7.08
N GLY A 44 10.82 2.11 6.84
CA GLY A 44 11.61 1.89 5.64
C GLY A 44 11.26 2.85 4.52
N SER A 45 11.89 2.65 3.37
CA SER A 45 11.74 3.52 2.20
C SER A 45 11.32 2.77 0.94
N GLU A 46 10.78 1.58 1.10
CA GLU A 46 10.35 0.76 -0.04
C GLU A 46 8.95 1.14 -0.51
N TYR A 47 8.58 0.62 -1.68
CA TYR A 47 7.25 0.80 -2.26
C TYR A 47 6.57 -0.55 -2.38
N ILE A 48 5.31 -0.61 -1.94
CA ILE A 48 4.47 -1.79 -2.10
C ILE A 48 3.36 -1.44 -3.07
N LEU A 49 3.16 -2.27 -4.09
CA LEU A 49 2.04 -2.11 -5.00
C LEU A 49 0.98 -3.16 -4.71
N GLY A 50 -0.27 -2.71 -4.75
CA GLY A 50 -1.42 -3.59 -4.61
C GLY A 50 -2.27 -3.57 -5.86
N ALA A 51 -2.80 -4.71 -6.25
CA ALA A 51 -3.63 -4.85 -7.43
C ALA A 51 -4.73 -5.89 -7.22
N VAL A 52 -5.82 -5.73 -7.95
CA VAL A 52 -6.92 -6.70 -7.93
C VAL A 52 -6.55 -7.90 -8.78
N GLY A 53 -5.86 -7.68 -9.90
CA GLY A 53 -5.42 -8.75 -10.79
C GLY A 53 -3.92 -8.72 -11.01
N VAL A 54 -3.29 -9.90 -11.13
CA VAL A 54 -1.82 -9.98 -11.24
C VAL A 54 -1.28 -9.37 -12.53
N LEU A 55 -2.06 -9.32 -13.59
CA LEU A 55 -1.63 -8.74 -14.87
C LEU A 55 -1.40 -7.23 -14.78
N GLN A 56 -2.00 -6.56 -13.79
CA GLN A 56 -1.76 -5.14 -13.58
C GLN A 56 -0.29 -4.86 -13.28
N PHE A 57 0.39 -5.78 -12.62
CA PHE A 57 1.81 -5.60 -12.30
C PHE A 57 2.69 -5.55 -13.56
N ASP A 58 2.37 -6.38 -14.56
CA ASP A 58 3.12 -6.37 -15.82
C ASP A 58 2.91 -5.05 -16.56
N VAL A 59 1.68 -4.55 -16.58
CA VAL A 59 1.35 -3.28 -17.22
C VAL A 59 2.11 -2.13 -16.56
N ILE A 60 2.15 -2.11 -15.22
CA ILE A 60 2.85 -1.06 -14.48
C ILE A 60 4.35 -1.08 -14.80
N MET A 61 4.95 -2.26 -14.83
CA MET A 61 6.38 -2.40 -15.12
C MET A 61 6.71 -1.86 -16.51
N GLU A 62 5.88 -2.20 -17.50
CA GLU A 62 6.05 -1.73 -18.87
C GLU A 62 5.90 -0.21 -18.96
N ARG A 63 4.91 0.36 -18.28
CA ARG A 63 4.69 1.80 -18.28
C ARG A 63 5.82 2.55 -17.58
N LEU A 64 6.36 2.01 -16.49
CA LEU A 64 7.50 2.62 -15.81
C LEU A 64 8.69 2.72 -16.75
N ARG A 65 8.95 1.67 -17.52
CA ARG A 65 10.05 1.65 -18.48
C ARG A 65 9.79 2.62 -19.63
N ALA A 66 8.62 2.56 -20.23
CA ALA A 66 8.29 3.34 -21.42
C ALA A 66 8.14 4.84 -21.13
N GLU A 67 7.42 5.17 -20.05
CA GLU A 67 7.03 6.57 -19.76
C GLU A 67 7.97 7.28 -18.81
N TYR A 68 8.60 6.55 -17.88
CA TYR A 68 9.43 7.18 -16.84
C TYR A 68 10.90 6.78 -16.91
N LYS A 69 11.25 5.92 -17.85
CA LYS A 69 12.62 5.44 -18.05
C LYS A 69 13.19 4.78 -16.80
N VAL A 70 12.32 4.05 -16.07
CA VAL A 70 12.68 3.35 -14.84
C VAL A 70 12.69 1.86 -15.10
N ASP A 71 13.80 1.21 -14.77
CA ASP A 71 13.93 -0.23 -14.84
C ASP A 71 13.90 -0.77 -13.41
N ALA A 72 12.85 -1.50 -13.12
CA ALA A 72 12.59 -2.01 -11.77
C ALA A 72 12.25 -3.49 -11.83
N MET A 73 12.21 -4.13 -10.66
CA MET A 73 11.82 -5.52 -10.54
C MET A 73 10.87 -5.66 -9.35
N TYR A 74 10.09 -6.74 -9.36
CA TYR A 74 9.21 -7.04 -8.25
C TYR A 74 9.83 -8.10 -7.35
N GLU A 75 9.54 -7.96 -6.05
CA GLU A 75 9.84 -8.97 -5.06
C GLU A 75 8.55 -9.38 -4.37
N PRO A 76 8.40 -10.65 -4.00
CA PRO A 76 7.20 -11.08 -3.26
C PRO A 76 7.17 -10.48 -1.86
N VAL A 77 5.97 -10.26 -1.34
CA VAL A 77 5.74 -9.86 0.04
C VAL A 77 4.65 -10.74 0.63
N GLU A 78 4.60 -10.79 1.96
CA GLU A 78 3.68 -11.68 2.65
C GLU A 78 2.33 -11.03 3.00
N TYR A 79 1.97 -9.94 2.32
CA TYR A 79 0.68 -9.31 2.57
C TYR A 79 -0.41 -9.98 1.74
N ALA A 80 -1.55 -10.22 2.38
CA ALA A 80 -2.71 -10.84 1.76
C ALA A 80 -3.86 -9.86 1.58
N THR A 81 -3.93 -8.79 2.39
CA THR A 81 -5.02 -7.83 2.32
C THR A 81 -4.63 -6.51 2.97
N ALA A 82 -5.40 -5.47 2.67
CA ALA A 82 -5.24 -4.14 3.22
C ALA A 82 -6.56 -3.62 3.77
N ARG A 83 -6.48 -2.78 4.81
CA ARG A 83 -7.65 -2.10 5.37
C ARG A 83 -7.29 -0.65 5.64
N TRP A 84 -8.19 0.26 5.36
CA TRP A 84 -8.00 1.67 5.67
C TRP A 84 -8.39 1.91 7.13
N ILE A 85 -7.58 2.69 7.83
CA ILE A 85 -7.69 2.89 9.27
C ILE A 85 -8.37 4.21 9.57
N GLU A 86 -9.39 4.17 10.40
CA GLU A 86 -10.03 5.37 10.95
C GLU A 86 -10.24 5.18 12.44
N CYS A 87 -9.97 6.21 13.22
CA CYS A 87 -10.14 6.16 14.65
C CYS A 87 -10.37 7.58 15.18
N SER A 88 -11.53 7.80 15.79
CA SER A 88 -11.87 9.11 16.35
C SER A 88 -11.14 9.41 17.65
N ASP A 89 -10.72 8.38 18.37
CA ASP A 89 -9.93 8.52 19.60
C ASP A 89 -8.44 8.66 19.25
N LYS A 90 -7.94 9.87 19.31
CA LYS A 90 -6.54 10.16 18.93
C LYS A 90 -5.51 9.42 19.76
N ARG A 91 -5.81 9.21 21.05
CA ARG A 91 -4.91 8.48 21.94
C ARG A 91 -4.80 7.00 21.52
N LYS A 92 -5.96 6.39 21.23
CA LYS A 92 -5.98 4.99 20.79
C LYS A 92 -5.33 4.84 19.42
N LEU A 93 -5.53 5.79 18.52
CA LEU A 93 -4.87 5.77 17.22
C LEU A 93 -3.34 5.82 17.38
N ALA A 94 -2.84 6.68 18.26
CA ALA A 94 -1.40 6.78 18.52
C ALA A 94 -0.84 5.48 19.09
N GLU A 95 -1.57 4.83 20.00
CA GLU A 95 -1.16 3.52 20.54
C GLU A 95 -1.13 2.47 19.47
N PHE A 96 -2.16 2.45 18.61
CA PHE A 96 -2.26 1.52 17.49
C PHE A 96 -1.09 1.69 16.53
N GLU A 97 -0.80 2.93 16.15
CA GLU A 97 0.31 3.24 15.24
C GLU A 97 1.64 2.79 15.81
N LYS A 98 1.84 2.94 17.11
CA LYS A 98 3.06 2.53 17.77
C LYS A 98 3.22 1.02 17.79
N LYS A 99 2.14 0.29 18.12
CA LYS A 99 2.20 -1.17 18.27
C LYS A 99 2.17 -1.91 16.93
N CYS A 100 1.49 -1.37 15.94
CA CYS A 100 1.32 -2.03 14.65
C CYS A 100 2.19 -1.42 13.55
N LYS A 101 3.18 -0.64 13.89
CA LYS A 101 4.01 0.12 12.98
C LYS A 101 4.56 -0.69 11.81
N ALA A 102 4.95 -1.93 12.06
CA ALA A 102 5.53 -2.80 11.02
C ALA A 102 4.52 -3.19 9.93
N ASN A 103 3.22 -3.06 10.21
CA ASN A 103 2.15 -3.41 9.27
C ASN A 103 1.43 -2.19 8.71
N LEU A 104 1.91 -0.98 9.02
CA LEU A 104 1.26 0.24 8.58
C LEU A 104 1.96 0.86 7.39
N ALA A 105 1.16 1.44 6.50
CA ALA A 105 1.64 2.13 5.32
C ALA A 105 0.69 3.28 4.99
N TYR A 106 1.17 4.24 4.20
CA TYR A 106 0.34 5.30 3.67
C TYR A 106 0.05 5.01 2.20
N ASP A 107 -1.20 5.19 1.78
CA ASP A 107 -1.55 5.06 0.37
C ASP A 107 -1.09 6.31 -0.42
N ALA A 108 -1.38 6.36 -1.71
CA ALA A 108 -0.96 7.48 -2.55
C ALA A 108 -1.54 8.83 -2.12
N GLU A 109 -2.64 8.82 -1.38
CA GLU A 109 -3.29 10.03 -0.87
C GLU A 109 -2.97 10.30 0.60
N ASN A 110 -1.96 9.61 1.15
CA ASN A 110 -1.52 9.72 2.54
C ASN A 110 -2.54 9.26 3.57
N ASN A 111 -3.36 8.29 3.20
CA ASN A 111 -4.29 7.66 4.14
C ASN A 111 -3.62 6.47 4.79
N LEU A 112 -3.82 6.33 6.10
CA LEU A 112 -3.22 5.24 6.86
C LEU A 112 -3.91 3.91 6.53
N THR A 113 -3.09 2.90 6.23
CA THR A 113 -3.57 1.56 5.92
C THR A 113 -2.85 0.52 6.75
N PHE A 114 -3.55 -0.56 7.05
CA PHE A 114 -3.00 -1.73 7.71
C PHE A 114 -2.86 -2.85 6.69
N LEU A 115 -1.64 -3.36 6.52
CA LEU A 115 -1.34 -4.44 5.59
C LEU A 115 -1.19 -5.73 6.39
N ALA A 116 -2.11 -6.65 6.19
CA ALA A 116 -2.14 -7.90 6.97
C ALA A 116 -1.60 -9.07 6.16
N SER A 117 -0.84 -9.94 6.81
CA SER A 117 -0.25 -11.12 6.17
C SER A 117 -1.26 -12.25 5.96
N SER A 118 -2.40 -12.21 6.66
CA SER A 118 -3.46 -13.20 6.52
C SER A 118 -4.78 -12.65 7.06
N GLU A 119 -5.89 -13.27 6.65
CA GLU A 119 -7.20 -12.93 7.20
C GLU A 119 -7.26 -13.20 8.71
N TRP A 120 -6.60 -14.25 9.17
CA TRP A 120 -6.57 -14.58 10.60
C TRP A 120 -5.90 -13.45 11.39
N ARG A 121 -4.75 -12.96 10.90
CA ARG A 121 -4.05 -11.87 11.58
C ARG A 121 -4.84 -10.58 11.55
N LEU A 122 -5.54 -10.32 10.44
CA LEU A 122 -6.42 -9.16 10.35
C LEU A 122 -7.52 -9.23 11.40
N GLN A 123 -8.23 -10.35 11.49
CA GLN A 123 -9.31 -10.50 12.45
C GLN A 123 -8.79 -10.41 13.89
N HIS A 124 -7.65 -11.01 14.17
CA HIS A 124 -7.03 -10.93 15.48
C HIS A 124 -6.71 -9.46 15.86
N THR A 125 -6.18 -8.69 14.92
CA THR A 125 -5.87 -7.28 15.15
C THR A 125 -7.14 -6.46 15.37
N ILE A 126 -8.18 -6.71 14.58
CA ILE A 126 -9.46 -6.02 14.73
C ILE A 126 -10.04 -6.25 16.13
N GLU A 127 -9.95 -7.49 16.63
CA GLU A 127 -10.44 -7.83 17.97
C GLU A 127 -9.66 -7.13 19.07
N GLN A 128 -8.36 -6.93 18.86
CA GLN A 128 -7.50 -6.26 19.86
C GLN A 128 -7.73 -4.73 19.88
N TRP A 129 -8.25 -4.19 18.80
CA TRP A 129 -8.42 -2.73 18.65
C TRP A 129 -9.86 -2.37 18.29
N PRO A 130 -10.82 -2.59 19.23
CA PRO A 130 -12.24 -2.33 18.92
C PRO A 130 -12.56 -0.87 18.66
N GLU A 131 -11.72 0.07 19.10
CA GLU A 131 -11.90 1.50 18.87
C GLU A 131 -11.45 1.93 17.48
N VAL A 132 -10.71 1.07 16.77
CA VAL A 132 -10.16 1.38 15.45
C VAL A 132 -11.03 0.75 14.39
N GLU A 133 -11.39 1.53 13.37
CA GLU A 133 -12.15 1.05 12.23
C GLU A 133 -11.20 0.56 11.13
N PHE A 134 -11.46 -0.65 10.60
CA PHE A 134 -10.67 -1.27 9.53
C PHE A 134 -11.57 -1.39 8.30
N ALA A 135 -11.53 -0.39 7.43
CA ALA A 135 -12.44 -0.30 6.29
C ALA A 135 -11.89 -1.01 5.05
N LYS A 136 -12.77 -1.71 4.33
CA LYS A 136 -12.41 -2.43 3.09
C LYS A 136 -12.35 -1.52 1.87
N THR A 137 -12.98 -0.36 1.96
CA THR A 137 -13.04 0.58 0.85
C THR A 137 -12.74 1.98 1.33
N ARG A 138 -12.35 2.83 0.40
CA ARG A 138 -12.14 4.25 0.68
C ARG A 138 -12.69 5.07 -0.48
N GLU A 139 -13.50 6.08 -0.13
CA GLU A 139 -14.01 7.04 -1.11
C GLU A 139 -12.92 8.07 -1.44
N HIS A 140 -12.83 8.43 -2.70
CA HIS A 140 -11.97 9.52 -3.16
C HIS A 140 -12.79 10.80 -3.23
N ASN A 141 -12.28 11.84 -2.62
CA ASN A 141 -12.92 13.15 -2.64
C ASN A 141 -12.26 14.07 -3.65
#